data_4d0ce3454efa2326e748d32a83d281f4
#
_entry.id   4d0ce3454efa2326e748d32a83d281f4
#
_cell.length_a   1.000
_cell.length_b   1.000
_cell.length_c   1.000
_cell.angle_alpha   90.00
_cell.angle_beta   90.00
_cell.angle_gamma   90.00
#
_symmetry.space_group_name_H-M   'P 1'
#
loop_
_entity.id
_entity.type
_entity.pdbx_description
1 polymer ?
#
loop_
_entity_poly.entity_id
_entity_poly.type
_entity_poly.pdbx_seq_one_letter_code
_entity_poly.pdbx_strand_id
1 'polypeptide(L)'
;VRDVMIEGVSGLLRIHRRAERPQWRPSLRRLEWPNGAVAQAFSSEDPEALRGPQFEIAWADEIAKWRHAEEVWDMLQFGLRLGSRPRQVATTTPRAVPLVKRLVADPACVVARASTRANAFNLAPRFLDAVVGRYQGTRLGRQELDGELIEDREDALWRREEIERARLETAPPMTRIVVAVDPPASSGASADACGILNGLAQGPAEADVTSHAAHVGDAHGRATPRAKPRNSSRPR
;
A
#
# COMPACT_ATOMS: atom_id res chain seq x y z
N VAL A 1 4.15 -13.58 1.52
CA VAL A 1 4.51 -14.63 0.52
C VAL A 1 3.82 -15.94 0.88
N ARG A 2 4.16 -16.59 2.03
CA ARG A 2 3.66 -17.92 2.38
C ARG A 2 2.13 -18.03 2.31
N ASP A 3 1.42 -17.21 3.07
CA ASP A 3 -0.02 -17.33 3.30
C ASP A 3 -0.88 -16.92 2.07
N VAL A 4 -0.30 -16.21 1.12
CA VAL A 4 -1.00 -15.76 -0.09
C VAL A 4 -0.47 -16.48 -1.32
N MET A 5 0.83 -16.32 -1.65
CA MET A 5 1.39 -16.83 -2.90
C MET A 5 1.58 -18.36 -2.91
N ILE A 6 1.83 -18.98 -1.76
CA ILE A 6 2.16 -20.42 -1.66
C ILE A 6 0.95 -21.23 -1.17
N GLU A 7 0.49 -20.99 0.05
CA GLU A 7 -0.54 -21.81 0.73
C GLU A 7 -1.96 -21.24 0.59
N GLY A 8 -2.11 -20.00 0.10
CA GLY A 8 -3.40 -19.35 -0.07
C GLY A 8 -4.37 -20.09 -0.97
N VAL A 9 -5.64 -19.69 -0.96
CA VAL A 9 -6.71 -20.33 -1.76
C VAL A 9 -6.43 -20.31 -3.26
N SER A 10 -5.71 -19.31 -3.74
CA SER A 10 -5.23 -19.16 -5.12
C SER A 10 -3.70 -19.34 -5.20
N GLY A 11 -3.07 -19.85 -4.15
CA GLY A 11 -1.63 -20.03 -4.08
C GLY A 11 -1.13 -21.23 -4.88
N LEU A 12 0.19 -21.26 -5.09
CA LEU A 12 0.86 -22.25 -5.93
C LEU A 12 0.53 -23.70 -5.56
N LEU A 13 0.35 -24.01 -4.27
CA LEU A 13 0.00 -25.39 -3.85
C LEU A 13 -1.44 -25.77 -4.22
N ARG A 14 -2.33 -24.81 -4.45
CA ARG A 14 -3.76 -25.06 -4.74
C ARG A 14 -4.05 -25.10 -6.23
N ILE A 15 -3.39 -24.26 -7.03
CA ILE A 15 -3.64 -24.18 -8.47
C ILE A 15 -3.05 -25.34 -9.27
N HIS A 16 -2.06 -26.06 -8.73
CA HIS A 16 -1.45 -27.20 -9.41
C HIS A 16 -2.31 -28.45 -9.31
N ARG A 17 -2.36 -29.22 -10.38
CA ARG A 17 -2.89 -30.59 -10.36
C ARG A 17 -2.05 -31.45 -9.41
N ARG A 18 -2.67 -32.50 -8.84
CA ARG A 18 -2.02 -33.34 -7.82
C ARG A 18 -0.67 -33.90 -8.26
N ALA A 19 -0.56 -34.29 -9.51
CA ALA A 19 0.67 -34.88 -10.07
C ALA A 19 1.79 -33.83 -10.31
N GLU A 20 1.44 -32.56 -10.44
CA GLU A 20 2.37 -31.47 -10.75
C GLU A 20 2.64 -30.59 -9.54
N ARG A 21 1.97 -30.88 -8.41
CA ARG A 21 2.01 -30.02 -7.23
C ARG A 21 3.39 -30.01 -6.59
N PRO A 22 3.99 -28.84 -6.38
CA PRO A 22 5.29 -28.75 -5.72
C PRO A 22 5.19 -29.10 -4.23
N GLN A 23 6.31 -29.50 -3.65
CA GLN A 23 6.49 -29.63 -2.21
C GLN A 23 7.01 -28.31 -1.66
N TRP A 24 6.36 -27.81 -0.62
CA TRP A 24 6.83 -26.65 0.12
C TRP A 24 7.78 -27.08 1.24
N ARG A 25 8.98 -26.48 1.26
CA ARG A 25 10.01 -26.67 2.30
C ARG A 25 10.14 -25.38 3.12
N PRO A 26 9.38 -25.18 4.19
CA PRO A 26 9.34 -23.91 4.91
C PRO A 26 10.69 -23.46 5.46
N SER A 27 11.49 -24.37 6.02
CA SER A 27 12.81 -24.06 6.56
C SER A 27 13.80 -23.56 5.52
N LEU A 28 13.64 -23.98 4.27
CA LEU A 28 14.45 -23.56 3.14
C LEU A 28 13.80 -22.43 2.34
N ARG A 29 12.56 -22.03 2.68
CA ARG A 29 11.74 -21.09 1.88
C ARG A 29 11.68 -21.48 0.41
N ARG A 30 11.51 -22.78 0.11
CA ARG A 30 11.68 -23.35 -1.23
C ARG A 30 10.51 -24.23 -1.62
N LEU A 31 10.07 -24.11 -2.89
CA LEU A 31 9.16 -25.00 -3.56
C LEU A 31 9.96 -25.89 -4.52
N GLU A 32 9.65 -27.19 -4.52
CA GLU A 32 10.30 -28.20 -5.36
C GLU A 32 9.24 -28.95 -6.17
N TRP A 33 9.29 -28.84 -7.49
CA TRP A 33 8.36 -29.53 -8.38
C TRP A 33 8.86 -30.93 -8.73
N PRO A 34 7.94 -31.89 -9.08
CA PRO A 34 8.32 -33.23 -9.49
C PRO A 34 9.22 -33.29 -10.74
N ASN A 35 9.17 -32.26 -11.58
CA ASN A 35 10.01 -32.14 -12.78
C ASN A 35 11.42 -31.56 -12.50
N GLY A 36 11.77 -31.35 -11.24
CA GLY A 36 13.05 -30.78 -10.83
C GLY A 36 13.11 -29.23 -10.79
N ALA A 37 12.04 -28.52 -11.19
CA ALA A 37 11.99 -27.08 -11.05
C ALA A 37 11.99 -26.68 -9.57
N VAL A 38 12.62 -25.57 -9.27
CA VAL A 38 12.73 -25.03 -7.90
C VAL A 38 12.35 -23.55 -7.91
N ALA A 39 11.54 -23.11 -6.93
CA ALA A 39 11.35 -21.71 -6.66
C ALA A 39 11.76 -21.36 -5.23
N GLN A 40 12.42 -20.22 -5.09
CA GLN A 40 12.86 -19.66 -3.82
C GLN A 40 11.98 -18.48 -3.45
N ALA A 41 11.51 -18.42 -2.19
CA ALA A 41 10.76 -17.29 -1.67
C ALA A 41 11.69 -16.30 -0.98
N PHE A 42 11.55 -15.01 -1.33
CA PHE A 42 12.31 -13.91 -0.78
C PHE A 42 11.37 -12.89 -0.11
N SER A 43 11.91 -12.10 0.80
CA SER A 43 11.22 -10.96 1.39
C SER A 43 11.69 -9.68 0.71
N SER A 44 10.76 -8.73 0.46
CA SER A 44 11.10 -7.39 0.01
C SER A 44 11.73 -6.50 1.10
N GLU A 45 11.79 -6.99 2.33
CA GLU A 45 12.47 -6.31 3.44
C GLU A 45 13.98 -6.55 3.45
N ASP A 46 14.47 -7.50 2.65
CA ASP A 46 15.88 -7.89 2.59
C ASP A 46 16.36 -7.93 1.13
N PRO A 47 16.71 -6.78 0.55
CA PRO A 47 17.26 -6.70 -0.82
C PRO A 47 18.52 -7.53 -1.03
N GLU A 48 19.38 -7.60 -0.01
CA GLU A 48 20.65 -8.33 -0.08
C GLU A 48 20.47 -9.84 -0.25
N ALA A 49 19.35 -10.41 0.20
CA ALA A 49 19.05 -11.82 -0.02
C ALA A 49 18.88 -12.20 -1.50
N LEU A 50 18.62 -11.22 -2.38
CA LEU A 50 18.56 -11.40 -3.82
C LEU A 50 19.94 -11.35 -4.49
N ARG A 51 20.98 -10.98 -3.76
CA ARG A 51 22.35 -10.93 -4.26
C ARG A 51 22.94 -12.34 -4.29
N GLY A 52 23.32 -12.79 -5.47
CA GLY A 52 23.91 -14.12 -5.68
C GLY A 52 22.98 -15.14 -6.36
N PRO A 53 21.74 -15.36 -5.91
CA PRO A 53 20.81 -16.23 -6.62
C PRO A 53 20.58 -15.83 -8.07
N GLN A 54 20.20 -16.80 -8.90
CA GLN A 54 19.94 -16.59 -10.32
C GLN A 54 18.58 -17.20 -10.67
N PHE A 55 17.82 -16.48 -11.51
CA PHE A 55 16.44 -16.84 -11.84
C PHE A 55 16.21 -16.81 -13.36
N GLU A 56 15.31 -17.65 -13.81
CA GLU A 56 14.73 -17.59 -15.15
C GLU A 56 13.37 -16.88 -15.13
N ILE A 57 12.61 -17.07 -14.03
CA ILE A 57 11.29 -16.49 -13.84
C ILE A 57 11.21 -15.89 -12.43
N ALA A 58 10.55 -14.75 -12.32
CA ALA A 58 10.21 -14.14 -11.03
C ALA A 58 8.74 -13.73 -10.97
N TRP A 59 8.15 -13.91 -9.80
CA TRP A 59 6.84 -13.35 -9.46
C TRP A 59 6.99 -12.42 -8.25
N ALA A 60 6.75 -11.13 -8.49
CA ALA A 60 6.82 -10.06 -7.50
C ALA A 60 5.39 -9.63 -7.15
N ASP A 61 4.98 -9.81 -5.90
CA ASP A 61 3.62 -9.54 -5.46
C ASP A 61 3.56 -8.26 -4.62
N GLU A 62 2.52 -7.45 -4.87
CA GLU A 62 2.23 -6.19 -4.17
C GLU A 62 3.41 -5.20 -4.15
N ILE A 63 4.06 -5.00 -5.31
CA ILE A 63 5.28 -4.18 -5.44
C ILE A 63 5.11 -2.73 -4.96
N ALA A 64 3.90 -2.16 -5.04
CA ALA A 64 3.63 -0.81 -4.53
C ALA A 64 3.62 -0.70 -2.99
N LYS A 65 3.68 -1.83 -2.28
CA LYS A 65 3.76 -1.90 -0.81
C LYS A 65 5.18 -2.16 -0.31
N TRP A 66 6.12 -2.41 -1.19
CA TRP A 66 7.49 -2.71 -0.80
C TRP A 66 8.19 -1.49 -0.21
N ARG A 67 8.81 -1.66 0.95
CA ARG A 67 9.54 -0.59 1.65
C ARG A 67 10.78 -0.15 0.86
N HIS A 68 11.53 -1.10 0.31
CA HIS A 68 12.75 -0.89 -0.47
C HIS A 68 12.52 -1.23 -1.95
N ALA A 69 11.43 -0.70 -2.54
CA ALA A 69 10.91 -1.14 -3.83
C ALA A 69 11.94 -1.06 -4.97
N GLU A 70 12.64 0.07 -5.11
CA GLU A 70 13.63 0.25 -6.19
C GLU A 70 14.83 -0.68 -6.01
N GLU A 71 15.36 -0.75 -4.79
CA GLU A 71 16.54 -1.57 -4.48
C GLU A 71 16.26 -3.07 -4.68
N VAL A 72 15.12 -3.56 -4.16
CA VAL A 72 14.69 -4.96 -4.34
C VAL A 72 14.47 -5.26 -5.82
N TRP A 73 13.85 -4.33 -6.55
CA TRP A 73 13.61 -4.50 -7.97
C TRP A 73 14.93 -4.57 -8.75
N ASP A 74 15.88 -3.71 -8.48
CA ASP A 74 17.18 -3.69 -9.14
C ASP A 74 17.98 -4.98 -8.84
N MET A 75 17.98 -5.43 -7.58
CA MET A 75 18.61 -6.72 -7.23
C MET A 75 17.96 -7.90 -7.94
N LEU A 76 16.63 -7.88 -8.08
CA LEU A 76 15.90 -8.90 -8.85
C LEU A 76 16.32 -8.90 -10.33
N GLN A 77 16.47 -7.71 -10.96
CA GLN A 77 16.94 -7.62 -12.35
C GLN A 77 18.33 -8.24 -12.53
N PHE A 78 19.25 -8.00 -11.60
CA PHE A 78 20.58 -8.64 -11.64
C PHE A 78 20.50 -10.16 -11.48
N GLY A 79 19.51 -10.67 -10.77
CA GLY A 79 19.26 -12.10 -10.60
C GLY A 79 18.60 -12.78 -11.81
N LEU A 80 17.82 -12.06 -12.63
CA LEU A 80 17.08 -12.57 -13.78
C LEU A 80 18.00 -12.78 -15.00
N ARG A 81 18.81 -13.83 -14.97
CA ARG A 81 19.85 -14.09 -15.98
C ARG A 81 19.98 -15.56 -16.40
N LEU A 82 19.02 -16.41 -16.00
CA LEU A 82 18.99 -17.81 -16.45
C LEU A 82 18.05 -17.97 -17.65
N GLY A 83 18.31 -19.04 -18.40
CA GLY A 83 17.54 -19.38 -19.60
C GLY A 83 17.82 -18.41 -20.77
N SER A 84 17.13 -18.64 -21.86
CA SER A 84 17.26 -17.82 -23.08
C SER A 84 16.37 -16.56 -23.05
N ARG A 85 15.37 -16.52 -22.18
CA ARG A 85 14.38 -15.47 -22.11
C ARG A 85 13.86 -15.28 -20.68
N PRO A 86 14.64 -14.67 -19.79
CA PRO A 86 14.18 -14.40 -18.42
C PRO A 86 12.90 -13.56 -18.42
N ARG A 87 11.96 -13.87 -17.55
CA ARG A 87 10.66 -13.19 -17.47
C ARG A 87 10.28 -12.91 -16.04
N GLN A 88 9.47 -11.86 -15.87
CA GLN A 88 8.92 -11.54 -14.57
C GLN A 88 7.46 -11.13 -14.68
N VAL A 89 6.71 -11.38 -13.63
CA VAL A 89 5.35 -10.91 -13.43
C VAL A 89 5.31 -10.12 -12.14
N ALA A 90 4.80 -8.91 -12.19
CA ALA A 90 4.57 -8.07 -11.03
C ALA A 90 3.08 -7.83 -10.85
N THR A 91 2.59 -7.99 -9.63
CA THR A 91 1.21 -7.71 -9.25
C THR A 91 1.18 -6.60 -8.21
N THR A 92 0.18 -5.74 -8.27
CA THR A 92 -0.04 -4.71 -7.26
C THR A 92 -1.41 -4.07 -7.38
N THR A 93 -1.95 -3.62 -6.26
CA THR A 93 -2.93 -2.53 -6.28
C THR A 93 -2.21 -1.26 -6.71
N PRO A 94 -2.72 -0.52 -7.72
CA PRO A 94 -2.01 0.62 -8.28
C PRO A 94 -1.88 1.75 -7.27
N ARG A 95 -0.65 2.10 -6.95
CA ARG A 95 -0.26 3.29 -6.19
C ARG A 95 0.78 4.03 -6.99
N ALA A 96 0.73 5.36 -6.97
CA ALA A 96 1.63 6.22 -7.72
C ALA A 96 3.04 6.29 -7.07
N VAL A 97 3.61 5.13 -6.74
CA VAL A 97 5.00 5.03 -6.24
C VAL A 97 5.97 5.02 -7.44
N PRO A 98 7.22 5.51 -7.28
CA PRO A 98 8.18 5.64 -8.37
C PRO A 98 8.35 4.37 -9.20
N LEU A 99 8.55 3.22 -8.56
CA LEU A 99 8.70 1.94 -9.25
C LEU A 99 7.50 1.62 -10.17
N VAL A 100 6.26 1.77 -9.68
CA VAL A 100 5.06 1.47 -10.48
C VAL A 100 4.94 2.41 -11.66
N LYS A 101 5.19 3.71 -11.45
CA LYS A 101 5.18 4.71 -12.53
C LYS A 101 6.21 4.36 -13.61
N ARG A 102 7.44 4.03 -13.20
CA ARG A 102 8.52 3.62 -14.09
C ARG A 102 8.14 2.40 -14.91
N LEU A 103 7.59 1.36 -14.27
CA LEU A 103 7.21 0.13 -14.96
C LEU A 103 6.03 0.33 -15.92
N VAL A 104 5.04 1.14 -15.54
CA VAL A 104 3.90 1.45 -16.43
C VAL A 104 4.34 2.26 -17.64
N ALA A 105 5.36 3.09 -17.51
CA ALA A 105 5.92 3.89 -18.59
C ALA A 105 6.91 3.12 -19.48
N ASP A 106 7.39 1.95 -19.04
CA ASP A 106 8.35 1.14 -19.79
C ASP A 106 7.66 0.45 -21.00
N PRO A 107 8.08 0.71 -22.23
CA PRO A 107 7.51 0.08 -23.44
C PRO A 107 7.74 -1.44 -23.49
N ALA A 108 8.69 -1.98 -22.75
CA ALA A 108 8.93 -3.42 -22.63
C ALA A 108 7.98 -4.09 -21.63
N CYS A 109 7.24 -3.32 -20.82
CA CYS A 109 6.31 -3.82 -19.85
C CYS A 109 4.90 -3.93 -20.44
N VAL A 110 4.32 -5.14 -20.40
CA VAL A 110 2.91 -5.33 -20.75
C VAL A 110 2.06 -5.12 -19.50
N VAL A 111 1.25 -4.07 -19.51
CA VAL A 111 0.37 -3.72 -18.40
C VAL A 111 -1.03 -4.29 -18.63
N ALA A 112 -1.47 -5.19 -17.75
CA ALA A 112 -2.84 -5.67 -17.68
C ALA A 112 -3.54 -5.05 -16.46
N ARG A 113 -4.76 -4.57 -16.64
CA ARG A 113 -5.59 -4.00 -15.57
C ARG A 113 -6.89 -4.77 -15.46
N ALA A 114 -7.33 -5.04 -14.25
CA ALA A 114 -8.60 -5.68 -13.98
C ALA A 114 -9.27 -4.99 -12.79
N SER A 115 -10.55 -4.68 -12.92
CA SER A 115 -11.35 -4.18 -11.81
C SER A 115 -11.79 -5.32 -10.89
N THR A 116 -12.16 -4.99 -9.65
CA THR A 116 -12.79 -5.95 -8.74
C THR A 116 -14.06 -6.55 -9.35
N ARG A 117 -14.81 -5.78 -10.13
CA ARG A 117 -16.00 -6.26 -10.85
C ARG A 117 -15.68 -7.32 -11.91
N ALA A 118 -14.53 -7.23 -12.56
CA ALA A 118 -14.09 -8.24 -13.52
C ALA A 118 -13.85 -9.61 -12.85
N ASN A 119 -13.58 -9.63 -11.54
CA ASN A 119 -13.43 -10.83 -10.73
C ASN A 119 -14.69 -11.18 -9.90
N ALA A 120 -15.82 -10.55 -10.16
CA ALA A 120 -17.05 -10.69 -9.37
C ALA A 120 -17.49 -12.15 -9.20
N PHE A 121 -17.28 -12.98 -10.23
CA PHE A 121 -17.64 -14.40 -10.21
C PHE A 121 -16.96 -15.20 -9.09
N ASN A 122 -15.77 -14.80 -8.69
CA ASN A 122 -14.99 -15.43 -7.62
C ASN A 122 -15.15 -14.76 -6.25
N LEU A 123 -15.98 -13.72 -6.14
CA LEU A 123 -16.17 -12.93 -4.94
C LEU A 123 -17.55 -13.17 -4.32
N ALA A 124 -17.65 -13.08 -3.01
CA ALA A 124 -18.93 -13.20 -2.33
C ALA A 124 -19.87 -12.04 -2.74
N PRO A 125 -21.12 -12.29 -3.12
CA PRO A 125 -22.06 -11.25 -3.53
C PRO A 125 -22.21 -10.13 -2.49
N ARG A 126 -22.35 -10.48 -1.21
CA ARG A 126 -22.43 -9.51 -0.11
C ARG A 126 -21.19 -8.61 0.03
N PHE A 127 -20.01 -9.12 -0.33
CA PHE A 127 -18.78 -8.31 -0.36
C PHE A 127 -18.89 -7.25 -1.47
N LEU A 128 -19.33 -7.65 -2.65
CA LEU A 128 -19.48 -6.72 -3.77
C LEU A 128 -20.49 -5.61 -3.44
N ASP A 129 -21.67 -5.96 -2.89
CA ASP A 129 -22.68 -4.99 -2.52
C ASP A 129 -22.16 -4.01 -1.46
N ALA A 130 -21.54 -4.52 -0.41
CA ALA A 130 -21.04 -3.70 0.70
C ALA A 130 -19.88 -2.79 0.28
N VAL A 131 -18.91 -3.32 -0.46
CA VAL A 131 -17.68 -2.60 -0.79
C VAL A 131 -17.92 -1.67 -1.98
N VAL A 132 -18.57 -2.16 -3.03
CA VAL A 132 -18.86 -1.34 -4.21
C VAL A 132 -19.84 -0.22 -3.85
N GLY A 133 -20.93 -0.52 -3.12
CA GLY A 133 -21.89 0.49 -2.71
C GLY A 133 -21.28 1.60 -1.85
N ARG A 134 -20.28 1.25 -1.01
CA ARG A 134 -19.63 2.22 -0.12
C ARG A 134 -18.56 3.07 -0.80
N TYR A 135 -17.78 2.49 -1.70
CA TYR A 135 -16.58 3.14 -2.26
C TYR A 135 -16.73 3.55 -3.72
N GLN A 136 -17.82 3.19 -4.40
CA GLN A 136 -18.04 3.58 -5.79
C GLN A 136 -17.98 5.10 -5.96
N GLY A 137 -17.21 5.57 -6.95
CA GLY A 137 -17.03 7.00 -7.24
C GLY A 137 -16.06 7.73 -6.33
N THR A 138 -15.58 7.10 -5.24
CA THR A 138 -14.54 7.70 -4.39
C THR A 138 -13.14 7.49 -5.00
N ARG A 139 -12.16 8.31 -4.59
CA ARG A 139 -10.75 8.13 -4.97
C ARG A 139 -10.26 6.73 -4.59
N LEU A 140 -10.57 6.28 -3.36
CA LEU A 140 -10.20 4.95 -2.89
C LEU A 140 -10.86 3.86 -3.73
N GLY A 141 -12.15 4.01 -4.10
CA GLY A 141 -12.85 3.06 -4.96
C GLY A 141 -12.21 2.96 -6.35
N ARG A 142 -11.85 4.06 -6.98
CA ARG A 142 -11.16 4.04 -8.26
C ARG A 142 -9.81 3.31 -8.18
N GLN A 143 -9.05 3.52 -7.10
CA GLN A 143 -7.78 2.84 -6.89
C GLN A 143 -7.96 1.35 -6.59
N GLU A 144 -8.79 1.00 -5.60
CA GLU A 144 -8.89 -0.36 -5.05
C GLU A 144 -9.89 -1.25 -5.84
N LEU A 145 -10.96 -0.67 -6.41
CA LEU A 145 -11.98 -1.42 -7.13
C LEU A 145 -11.78 -1.38 -8.65
N ASP A 146 -11.37 -0.23 -9.20
CA ASP A 146 -11.27 -0.06 -10.64
C ASP A 146 -9.82 -0.23 -11.14
N GLY A 147 -8.85 -0.33 -10.24
CA GLY A 147 -7.44 -0.53 -10.58
C GLY A 147 -6.81 0.68 -11.28
N GLU A 148 -7.29 1.89 -10.97
CA GLU A 148 -6.75 3.11 -11.55
C GLU A 148 -5.47 3.55 -10.83
N LEU A 149 -4.45 3.86 -11.59
CA LEU A 149 -3.25 4.54 -11.07
C LEU A 149 -3.57 6.03 -10.92
N ILE A 150 -3.89 6.45 -9.71
CA ILE A 150 -4.24 7.84 -9.42
C ILE A 150 -2.96 8.56 -8.99
N GLU A 151 -2.53 9.49 -9.81
CA GLU A 151 -1.40 10.36 -9.49
C GLU A 151 -1.85 11.52 -8.59
N ASP A 152 -0.90 12.05 -7.82
CA ASP A 152 -1.13 13.30 -7.10
C ASP A 152 -1.25 14.43 -8.12
N ARG A 153 -2.09 15.41 -7.82
CA ARG A 153 -2.26 16.57 -8.69
C ARG A 153 -0.93 17.35 -8.74
N GLU A 154 -0.56 17.83 -9.94
CA GLU A 154 0.66 18.63 -10.13
C GLU A 154 0.62 19.94 -9.33
N ASP A 155 -0.59 20.48 -9.13
CA ASP A 155 -0.87 21.70 -8.36
C ASP A 155 -1.17 21.44 -6.87
N ALA A 156 -0.95 20.22 -6.36
CA ALA A 156 -1.12 19.92 -4.95
C ALA A 156 -0.08 20.69 -4.11
N LEU A 157 -0.53 21.36 -3.07
CA LEU A 157 0.33 22.08 -2.12
C LEU A 157 1.37 21.17 -1.47
N TRP A 158 0.99 19.90 -1.24
CA TRP A 158 1.82 18.89 -0.64
C TRP A 158 1.94 17.68 -1.57
N ARG A 159 3.16 17.30 -1.92
CA ARG A 159 3.44 16.05 -2.63
C ARG A 159 3.67 14.93 -1.65
N ARG A 160 3.14 13.76 -1.95
CA ARG A 160 3.29 12.59 -1.08
C ARG A 160 4.76 12.25 -0.81
N GLU A 161 5.62 12.39 -1.80
CA GLU A 161 7.06 12.15 -1.67
C GLU A 161 7.72 13.11 -0.66
N GLU A 162 7.26 14.35 -0.60
CA GLU A 162 7.72 15.35 0.36
C GLU A 162 7.27 14.99 1.77
N ILE A 163 6.01 14.56 1.92
CA ILE A 163 5.45 14.11 3.20
C ILE A 163 6.21 12.86 3.69
N GLU A 164 6.45 11.87 2.82
CA GLU A 164 7.16 10.65 3.22
C GLU A 164 8.63 10.92 3.54
N ARG A 165 9.28 11.84 2.83
CA ARG A 165 10.66 12.28 3.13
C ARG A 165 10.77 12.99 4.48
N ALA A 166 9.73 13.74 4.86
CA ALA A 166 9.65 14.44 6.14
C ALA A 166 9.19 13.54 7.31
N ARG A 167 8.85 12.27 7.05
CA ARG A 167 8.39 11.34 8.07
C ARG A 167 9.49 11.02 9.07
N LEU A 168 9.18 11.19 10.35
CA LEU A 168 10.06 10.82 11.47
C LEU A 168 9.53 9.55 12.14
N GLU A 169 10.41 8.66 12.55
CA GLU A 169 10.04 7.46 13.33
C GLU A 169 9.60 7.82 14.75
N THR A 170 10.18 8.83 15.33
CA THR A 170 9.86 9.30 16.69
C THR A 170 9.71 10.81 16.68
N ALA A 171 8.64 11.31 17.29
CA ALA A 171 8.44 12.75 17.43
C ALA A 171 9.50 13.33 18.37
N PRO A 172 10.20 14.41 17.98
CA PRO A 172 11.14 15.09 18.87
C PRO A 172 10.39 15.74 20.05
N PRO A 173 11.10 16.13 21.14
CA PRO A 173 10.48 16.88 22.25
C PRO A 173 9.78 18.14 21.74
N MET A 174 8.52 18.31 22.11
CA MET A 174 7.66 19.36 21.60
C MET A 174 7.47 20.46 22.63
N THR A 175 7.61 21.72 22.21
CA THR A 175 7.34 22.88 23.05
C THR A 175 5.92 23.42 22.87
N ARG A 176 5.32 23.16 21.71
CA ARG A 176 3.94 23.59 21.40
C ARG A 176 3.28 22.60 20.44
N ILE A 177 2.01 22.31 20.70
CA ILE A 177 1.15 21.52 19.82
C ILE A 177 0.07 22.42 19.24
N VAL A 178 -0.05 22.45 17.92
CA VAL A 178 -1.11 23.16 17.21
C VAL A 178 -1.94 22.13 16.44
N VAL A 179 -3.24 22.18 16.62
CA VAL A 179 -4.18 21.33 15.86
C VAL A 179 -4.91 22.23 14.87
N ALA A 180 -4.70 21.98 13.58
CA ALA A 180 -5.46 22.61 12.52
C ALA A 180 -6.55 21.63 12.04
N VAL A 181 -7.76 22.15 11.87
CA VAL A 181 -8.90 21.38 11.35
C VAL A 181 -9.33 22.05 10.06
N ASP A 182 -9.34 21.28 8.99
CA ASP A 182 -9.88 21.69 7.68
C ASP A 182 -11.24 21.01 7.50
N PRO A 183 -12.34 21.69 7.86
CA PRO A 183 -13.68 21.13 7.69
C PRO A 183 -14.05 21.14 6.20
N PRO A 184 -14.82 20.15 5.72
CA PRO A 184 -15.31 20.17 4.35
C PRO A 184 -16.22 21.39 4.13
N ALA A 185 -16.09 22.01 2.96
CA ALA A 185 -16.87 23.19 2.59
C ALA A 185 -18.39 22.89 2.38
N SER A 186 -18.73 21.61 2.26
CA SER A 186 -20.10 21.14 2.06
C SER A 186 -20.44 19.95 2.94
N SER A 187 -21.72 19.79 3.31
CA SER A 187 -22.23 18.69 4.14
C SER A 187 -23.10 17.73 3.32
N GLY A 188 -22.57 17.12 2.28
CA GLY A 188 -23.31 16.19 1.45
C GLY A 188 -22.61 14.84 1.32
N ALA A 189 -23.26 13.85 0.70
CA ALA A 189 -22.68 12.54 0.44
C ALA A 189 -21.43 12.61 -0.48
N SER A 190 -21.22 13.74 -1.16
CA SER A 190 -20.08 14.05 -2.01
C SER A 190 -19.11 15.07 -1.37
N ALA A 191 -19.27 15.37 -0.08
CA ALA A 191 -18.34 16.27 0.62
C ALA A 191 -16.96 15.63 0.77
N ASP A 192 -15.92 16.46 0.68
CA ASP A 192 -14.55 16.04 0.93
C ASP A 192 -14.37 15.60 2.39
N ALA A 193 -13.37 14.76 2.64
CA ALA A 193 -13.05 14.31 4.00
C ALA A 193 -12.54 15.49 4.85
N CYS A 194 -12.92 15.52 6.14
CA CYS A 194 -12.37 16.48 7.10
C CYS A 194 -10.88 16.17 7.34
N GLY A 195 -10.01 17.15 7.11
CA GLY A 195 -8.60 17.06 7.43
C GLY A 195 -8.33 17.53 8.87
N ILE A 196 -7.59 16.74 9.65
CA ILE A 196 -7.08 17.13 10.96
C ILE A 196 -5.56 17.05 10.91
N LEU A 197 -4.91 18.18 11.07
CA LEU A 197 -3.46 18.29 11.11
C LEU A 197 -3.01 18.67 12.51
N ASN A 198 -2.09 17.90 13.07
CA ASN A 198 -1.40 18.27 14.30
C ASN A 198 -0.05 18.86 13.92
N GLY A 199 0.14 20.15 14.12
CA GLY A 199 1.38 20.86 13.92
C GLY A 199 2.16 20.96 15.23
N LEU A 200 3.48 20.78 15.15
CA LEU A 200 4.38 20.74 16.29
C LEU A 200 5.50 21.75 16.07
N ALA A 201 5.78 22.62 17.05
CA ALA A 201 6.86 23.60 16.98
C ALA A 201 7.97 23.29 18.00
N GLN A 202 9.23 23.37 17.58
CA GLN A 202 10.41 23.28 18.43
C GLN A 202 11.00 24.68 18.66
N GLY A 203 11.20 25.07 19.93
CA GLY A 203 12.05 26.19 20.33
C GLY A 203 11.48 27.60 20.17
N PRO A 204 12.16 28.61 20.73
CA PRO A 204 11.78 30.02 20.56
C PRO A 204 12.24 30.53 19.20
N ALA A 205 11.28 30.95 18.40
CA ALA A 205 11.37 31.90 17.28
C ALA A 205 12.36 31.52 16.14
N GLU A 206 12.04 30.51 15.37
CA GLU A 206 12.08 30.57 13.90
C GLU A 206 11.21 29.43 13.44
N ALA A 207 10.11 29.78 12.78
CA ALA A 207 9.04 28.87 12.50
C ALA A 207 9.43 27.90 11.37
N ASP A 208 10.00 26.76 11.72
CA ASP A 208 9.95 25.58 10.89
C ASP A 208 8.73 24.77 11.33
N VAL A 209 7.62 24.95 10.63
CA VAL A 209 6.39 24.19 10.84
C VAL A 209 6.60 22.83 10.19
N THR A 210 7.11 21.89 10.94
CA THR A 210 7.11 20.48 10.52
C THR A 210 5.68 19.93 10.71
N SER A 211 4.88 19.92 9.64
CA SER A 211 3.56 19.34 9.63
C SER A 211 3.64 17.82 9.60
N HIS A 212 3.16 17.17 10.64
CA HIS A 212 2.93 15.72 10.63
C HIS A 212 1.47 15.47 10.27
N ALA A 213 1.25 14.86 9.10
CA ALA A 213 -0.06 14.34 8.74
C ALA A 213 -0.34 13.10 9.61
N ALA A 214 -1.15 13.26 10.64
CA ALA A 214 -1.67 12.15 11.42
C ALA A 214 -3.07 11.81 10.92
N HIS A 215 -3.20 10.61 10.40
CA HIS A 215 -4.39 9.79 10.25
C HIS A 215 -5.67 10.51 9.78
N VAL A 216 -6.00 10.29 8.51
CA VAL A 216 -7.38 10.46 8.01
C VAL A 216 -8.20 9.32 8.61
N GLY A 217 -8.83 9.57 9.75
CA GLY A 217 -9.80 8.67 10.34
C GLY A 217 -11.15 8.88 9.67
N ASP A 218 -11.81 7.79 9.26
CA ASP A 218 -13.19 7.80 8.78
C ASP A 218 -14.11 8.48 9.81
N ALA A 219 -14.66 9.63 9.44
CA ALA A 219 -15.62 10.35 10.27
C ALA A 219 -17.00 9.68 10.26
N HIS A 220 -17.11 8.52 10.89
CA HIS A 220 -18.39 7.95 11.35
C HIS A 220 -18.37 7.72 12.86
N GLY A 221 -17.73 8.63 13.60
CA GLY A 221 -17.85 8.73 15.05
C GLY A 221 -19.01 9.64 15.42
N ARG A 222 -20.10 9.07 15.97
CA ARG A 222 -21.16 9.83 16.65
C ARG A 222 -20.52 10.77 17.67
N ALA A 223 -20.80 12.06 17.53
CA ALA A 223 -20.44 13.06 18.53
C ALA A 223 -21.12 12.71 19.85
N THR A 224 -20.36 12.35 20.87
CA THR A 224 -20.83 12.34 22.24
C THR A 224 -21.01 13.79 22.72
N PRO A 225 -22.11 14.16 23.37
CA PRO A 225 -22.33 15.53 23.79
C PRO A 225 -21.32 15.91 24.88
N ARG A 226 -20.64 17.01 24.63
CA ARG A 226 -19.69 17.63 25.54
C ARG A 226 -20.40 17.99 26.85
N ALA A 227 -19.96 17.44 27.96
CA ALA A 227 -20.42 17.84 29.30
C ALA A 227 -20.16 19.34 29.51
N LYS A 228 -21.19 20.09 29.89
CA LYS A 228 -21.08 21.52 30.30
C LYS A 228 -20.15 21.63 31.51
N PRO A 229 -19.27 22.60 31.58
CA PRO A 229 -18.50 22.89 32.80
C PRO A 229 -19.44 23.31 33.92
N ARG A 230 -19.32 22.67 35.08
CA ARG A 230 -19.98 23.05 36.29
C ARG A 230 -19.42 24.42 36.77
N ASN A 231 -20.28 25.38 36.80
CA ASN A 231 -20.02 26.67 37.40
C ASN A 231 -19.93 26.47 38.93
N SER A 232 -18.75 26.56 39.53
CA SER A 232 -18.58 26.59 40.97
C SER A 232 -18.69 28.05 41.45
N SER A 233 -19.88 28.42 41.85
CA SER A 233 -20.11 29.60 42.67
C SER A 233 -19.44 29.44 44.04
N ARG A 234 -18.57 30.37 44.41
CA ARG A 234 -18.05 30.56 45.78
C ARG A 234 -19.17 31.08 46.69
N PRO A 235 -19.24 30.61 47.92
CA PRO A 235 -19.88 31.39 48.98
C PRO A 235 -18.87 32.29 49.70
N ARG A 236 -19.43 33.27 50.34
CA ARG A 236 -18.78 34.33 51.13
C ARG A 236 -17.87 33.82 52.24
#